data_84ca5bcc7ee801bf9aed7949b9cf749a
#
_entry.id   84ca5bcc7ee801bf9aed7949b9cf749a
#
_cell.length_a   1.000
_cell.length_b   1.000
_cell.length_c   1.000
_cell.angle_alpha   90.00
_cell.angle_beta   90.00
_cell.angle_gamma   90.00
#
_symmetry.space_group_name_H-M   'P 1'
#
loop_
_entity.id
_entity.type
_entity.pdbx_description
1 polymer ?
#
loop_
_entity_poly.entity_id
_entity_poly.type
_entity_poly.pdbx_seq_one_letter_code
_entity_poly.pdbx_strand_id
1 'polypeptide(L)'
;MRFKFNKKIEFFLKNNFLPQSYLFKKRIERSIRNNYEAELRIVKKFISPETDTIDVGVYRGVYSYEMAKYSKIVHAFEPNPIIFNDIEKNLTKIIKNIKLYNIALSNKEDLVSLKVPIRNKNYNKKNYEEYFQMGKASIHVDNVMDGIESFDVKTKKLDSFNFKNKISFIKIDVEGHEMEVIKGSENIIKKNKPILLVEIEEQYTQKKVIDTLSYINSLCYNSFVLKDNELKSTIDLNDINSFNNFIFKPK
;
A
#
# COMPACT_ATOMS: atom_id res chain seq x y z
N MET A 1 17.07 -36.57 -14.36
CA MET A 1 18.21 -35.98 -13.61
C MET A 1 17.96 -34.49 -13.38
N ARG A 2 17.56 -34.05 -12.17
CA ARG A 2 17.40 -32.62 -11.84
C ARG A 2 18.76 -32.12 -11.37
N PHE A 3 19.48 -31.36 -12.19
CA PHE A 3 20.69 -30.65 -11.78
C PHE A 3 20.34 -29.63 -10.69
N LYS A 4 20.75 -29.87 -9.45
CA LYS A 4 20.73 -28.86 -8.37
C LYS A 4 21.88 -27.90 -8.68
N PHE A 5 21.58 -26.79 -9.38
CA PHE A 5 22.52 -25.69 -9.48
C PHE A 5 22.82 -25.15 -8.07
N ASN A 6 24.09 -24.83 -7.82
CA ASN A 6 24.51 -24.15 -6.60
C ASN A 6 23.73 -22.84 -6.49
N LYS A 7 23.06 -22.61 -5.35
CA LYS A 7 22.22 -21.41 -5.11
C LYS A 7 22.93 -20.09 -5.44
N LYS A 8 24.28 -20.02 -5.23
CA LYS A 8 25.09 -18.84 -5.57
C LYS A 8 25.19 -18.64 -7.09
N ILE A 9 25.36 -19.71 -7.86
CA ILE A 9 25.41 -19.65 -9.33
C ILE A 9 24.05 -19.28 -9.89
N GLU A 10 22.99 -19.85 -9.37
CA GLU A 10 21.60 -19.50 -9.75
C GLU A 10 21.29 -18.03 -9.46
N PHE A 11 21.69 -17.53 -8.30
CA PHE A 11 21.57 -16.12 -7.93
C PHE A 11 22.38 -15.20 -8.84
N PHE A 12 23.62 -15.56 -9.16
CA PHE A 12 24.50 -14.82 -10.07
C PHE A 12 23.90 -14.75 -11.49
N LEU A 13 23.46 -15.87 -12.03
CA LEU A 13 22.85 -15.95 -13.36
C LEU A 13 21.55 -15.14 -13.43
N LYS A 14 20.68 -15.25 -12.42
CA LYS A 14 19.44 -14.47 -12.36
C LYS A 14 19.69 -12.97 -12.37
N ASN A 15 20.66 -12.50 -11.57
CA ASN A 15 20.89 -11.05 -11.42
C ASN A 15 21.65 -10.43 -12.60
N ASN A 16 22.43 -11.19 -13.35
CA ASN A 16 23.24 -10.66 -14.46
C ASN A 16 22.61 -10.88 -15.85
N PHE A 17 21.72 -11.87 -16.01
CA PHE A 17 21.16 -12.21 -17.32
C PHE A 17 19.66 -11.95 -17.47
N LEU A 18 18.94 -11.74 -16.37
CA LEU A 18 17.50 -11.44 -16.43
C LEU A 18 17.23 -9.96 -16.21
N PRO A 19 16.29 -9.36 -16.97
CA PRO A 19 15.87 -7.98 -16.74
C PRO A 19 15.38 -7.79 -15.29
N GLN A 20 15.76 -6.69 -14.64
CA GLN A 20 15.36 -6.40 -13.26
C GLN A 20 13.83 -6.33 -13.10
N SER A 21 13.13 -5.81 -14.11
CA SER A 21 11.65 -5.79 -14.13
C SER A 21 11.04 -7.21 -14.16
N TYR A 22 11.69 -8.18 -14.81
CA TYR A 22 11.25 -9.58 -14.75
C TYR A 22 11.41 -10.17 -13.35
N LEU A 23 12.55 -9.92 -12.68
CA LEU A 23 12.79 -10.38 -11.32
C LEU A 23 11.82 -9.71 -10.34
N PHE A 24 11.54 -8.42 -10.55
CA PHE A 24 10.57 -7.65 -9.80
C PHE A 24 9.17 -8.26 -9.92
N LYS A 25 8.72 -8.52 -11.15
CA LYS A 25 7.46 -9.23 -11.42
C LYS A 25 7.37 -10.57 -10.69
N LYS A 26 8.44 -11.37 -10.74
CA LYS A 26 8.49 -12.68 -10.07
C LYS A 26 8.40 -12.56 -8.54
N ARG A 27 8.94 -11.49 -7.94
CA ARG A 27 8.77 -11.19 -6.51
C ARG A 27 7.31 -10.90 -6.16
N ILE A 28 6.63 -10.04 -6.93
CA ILE A 28 5.21 -9.74 -6.76
C ILE A 28 4.36 -11.02 -6.88
N GLU A 29 4.54 -11.78 -7.97
CA GLU A 29 3.80 -13.03 -8.19
C GLU A 29 4.02 -14.06 -7.08
N ARG A 30 5.21 -14.10 -6.48
CA ARG A 30 5.49 -14.95 -5.31
C ARG A 30 4.73 -14.46 -4.08
N SER A 31 4.70 -13.15 -3.81
CA SER A 31 3.95 -12.57 -2.70
C SER A 31 2.46 -12.93 -2.81
N ILE A 32 1.88 -12.76 -4.00
CA ILE A 32 0.47 -13.12 -4.25
C ILE A 32 0.22 -14.62 -4.03
N ARG A 33 1.10 -15.51 -4.54
CA ARG A 33 0.95 -16.97 -4.38
C ARG A 33 1.08 -17.43 -2.93
N ASN A 34 1.98 -16.81 -2.17
CA ASN A 34 2.17 -17.15 -0.76
C ASN A 34 1.05 -16.58 0.12
N ASN A 35 0.14 -15.83 -0.48
CA ASN A 35 -1.08 -15.34 0.16
C ASN A 35 -0.83 -14.57 1.45
N TYR A 36 0.16 -13.67 1.40
CA TYR A 36 0.47 -12.82 2.56
C TYR A 36 -0.70 -11.92 2.96
N GLU A 37 -1.58 -11.58 1.98
CA GLU A 37 -2.75 -10.76 2.21
C GLU A 37 -3.99 -11.42 1.56
N ALA A 38 -4.91 -11.87 2.39
CA ALA A 38 -6.10 -12.60 1.96
C ALA A 38 -7.05 -11.71 1.11
N GLU A 39 -7.05 -10.41 1.38
CA GLU A 39 -7.88 -9.40 0.72
C GLU A 39 -7.58 -9.26 -0.78
N LEU A 40 -6.35 -9.54 -1.22
CA LEU A 40 -6.00 -9.56 -2.65
C LEU A 40 -6.92 -10.46 -3.49
N ARG A 41 -7.44 -11.55 -2.90
CA ARG A 41 -8.32 -12.48 -3.61
C ARG A 41 -9.67 -11.88 -3.98
N ILE A 42 -10.12 -10.90 -3.20
CA ILE A 42 -11.44 -10.30 -3.35
C ILE A 42 -11.41 -8.94 -4.03
N VAL A 43 -10.24 -8.31 -4.20
CA VAL A 43 -10.06 -6.99 -4.84
C VAL A 43 -10.77 -6.94 -6.20
N LYS A 44 -10.63 -7.97 -7.04
CA LYS A 44 -11.29 -8.07 -8.35
C LYS A 44 -12.83 -7.94 -8.31
N LYS A 45 -13.45 -8.25 -7.16
CA LYS A 45 -14.92 -8.16 -7.01
C LYS A 45 -15.41 -6.71 -6.88
N PHE A 46 -14.50 -5.77 -6.60
CA PHE A 46 -14.80 -4.38 -6.29
C PHE A 46 -14.37 -3.40 -7.39
N ILE A 47 -13.68 -3.90 -8.42
CA ILE A 47 -13.11 -3.07 -9.49
C ILE A 47 -13.86 -3.33 -10.80
N SER A 48 -14.02 -2.28 -11.59
CA SER A 48 -14.55 -2.35 -12.96
C SER A 48 -13.49 -1.85 -13.95
N PRO A 49 -13.35 -2.46 -15.13
CA PRO A 49 -12.39 -2.06 -16.15
C PRO A 49 -12.63 -0.64 -16.72
N GLU A 50 -13.80 -0.06 -16.47
CA GLU A 50 -14.13 1.30 -16.87
C GLU A 50 -13.78 2.35 -15.81
N THR A 51 -13.31 1.92 -14.64
CA THR A 51 -13.04 2.79 -13.49
C THR A 51 -11.55 2.82 -13.14
N ASP A 52 -11.13 3.91 -12.49
CA ASP A 52 -9.79 4.02 -11.94
C ASP A 52 -9.76 3.48 -10.50
N THR A 53 -8.59 3.11 -10.05
CA THR A 53 -8.30 2.68 -8.69
C THR A 53 -7.14 3.49 -8.10
N ILE A 54 -7.08 3.56 -6.76
CA ILE A 54 -6.03 4.27 -6.04
C ILE A 54 -5.34 3.31 -5.07
N ASP A 55 -4.00 3.34 -5.08
CA ASP A 55 -3.13 2.60 -4.17
C ASP A 55 -2.28 3.60 -3.38
N VAL A 56 -2.53 3.72 -2.07
CA VAL A 56 -1.83 4.64 -1.18
C VAL A 56 -0.92 3.83 -0.27
N GLY A 57 0.39 4.03 -0.40
CA GLY A 57 1.41 3.18 0.19
C GLY A 57 1.71 1.96 -0.70
N VAL A 58 2.34 2.24 -1.85
CA VAL A 58 2.56 1.22 -2.91
C VAL A 58 3.55 0.15 -2.50
N TYR A 59 4.60 0.54 -1.78
CA TYR A 59 5.68 -0.34 -1.36
C TYR A 59 6.21 -1.19 -2.53
N ARG A 60 5.98 -2.51 -2.52
CA ARG A 60 6.41 -3.44 -3.60
C ARG A 60 5.45 -3.52 -4.78
N GLY A 61 4.35 -2.77 -4.76
CA GLY A 61 3.38 -2.71 -5.84
C GLY A 61 2.52 -3.97 -6.02
N VAL A 62 2.33 -4.76 -4.97
CA VAL A 62 1.54 -6.00 -5.02
C VAL A 62 0.08 -5.69 -5.31
N TYR A 63 -0.52 -4.73 -4.58
CA TYR A 63 -1.88 -4.26 -4.82
C TYR A 63 -2.00 -3.56 -6.16
N SER A 64 -1.09 -2.64 -6.49
CA SER A 64 -1.07 -1.99 -7.81
C SER A 64 -1.06 -3.00 -8.95
N TYR A 65 -0.24 -4.07 -8.85
CA TYR A 65 -0.15 -5.12 -9.86
C TYR A 65 -1.46 -5.91 -10.00
N GLU A 66 -2.11 -6.23 -8.90
CA GLU A 66 -3.39 -6.95 -8.93
C GLU A 66 -4.51 -6.07 -9.46
N MET A 67 -4.65 -4.84 -8.95
CA MET A 67 -5.67 -3.88 -9.38
C MET A 67 -5.57 -3.53 -10.87
N ALA A 68 -4.35 -3.41 -11.41
CA ALA A 68 -4.13 -3.08 -12.81
C ALA A 68 -4.72 -4.08 -13.81
N LYS A 69 -4.97 -5.31 -13.38
CA LYS A 69 -5.62 -6.33 -14.22
C LYS A 69 -7.10 -6.07 -14.48
N TYR A 70 -7.74 -5.26 -13.62
CA TYR A 70 -9.19 -5.08 -13.59
C TYR A 70 -9.63 -3.63 -13.69
N SER A 71 -8.73 -2.66 -13.55
CA SER A 71 -9.02 -1.22 -13.60
C SER A 71 -8.55 -0.57 -14.89
N LYS A 72 -9.12 0.59 -15.21
CA LYS A 72 -8.71 1.40 -16.34
C LYS A 72 -7.33 2.02 -16.11
N ILE A 73 -7.14 2.69 -14.98
CA ILE A 73 -5.88 3.26 -14.54
C ILE A 73 -5.72 3.00 -13.03
N VAL A 74 -4.52 2.64 -12.61
CA VAL A 74 -4.11 2.64 -11.20
C VAL A 74 -3.34 3.92 -10.91
N HIS A 75 -3.81 4.71 -9.95
CA HIS A 75 -3.10 5.87 -9.41
C HIS A 75 -2.40 5.44 -8.12
N ALA A 76 -1.07 5.40 -8.13
CA ALA A 76 -0.26 4.79 -7.08
C ALA A 76 0.64 5.83 -6.41
N PHE A 77 0.51 5.99 -5.10
CA PHE A 77 1.19 7.01 -4.29
C PHE A 77 2.21 6.37 -3.37
N GLU A 78 3.48 6.73 -3.53
CA GLU A 78 4.59 6.24 -2.71
C GLU A 78 5.51 7.40 -2.33
N PRO A 79 5.53 7.83 -1.06
CA PRO A 79 6.34 8.96 -0.63
C PRO A 79 7.82 8.64 -0.51
N ASN A 80 8.19 7.41 -0.16
CA ASN A 80 9.58 7.03 0.06
C ASN A 80 10.38 7.09 -1.23
N PRO A 81 11.38 8.00 -1.37
CA PRO A 81 12.08 8.21 -2.63
C PRO A 81 12.90 6.98 -3.07
N ILE A 82 13.35 6.14 -2.13
CA ILE A 82 14.11 4.92 -2.44
C ILE A 82 13.17 3.89 -3.08
N ILE A 83 12.00 3.67 -2.46
CA ILE A 83 10.98 2.75 -2.99
C ILE A 83 10.44 3.29 -4.32
N PHE A 84 10.11 4.60 -4.37
CA PHE A 84 9.59 5.24 -5.58
C PHE A 84 10.52 5.01 -6.78
N ASN A 85 11.81 5.24 -6.62
CA ASN A 85 12.79 5.02 -7.68
C ASN A 85 12.85 3.56 -8.17
N ASP A 86 12.67 2.57 -7.26
CA ASP A 86 12.67 1.15 -7.65
C ASP A 86 11.38 0.77 -8.37
N ILE A 87 10.21 1.18 -7.87
CA ILE A 87 8.93 0.90 -8.52
C ILE A 87 8.79 1.66 -9.86
N GLU A 88 9.26 2.90 -9.96
CA GLU A 88 9.26 3.64 -11.22
C GLU A 88 10.05 2.90 -12.30
N LYS A 89 11.24 2.41 -11.99
CA LYS A 89 12.10 1.69 -12.93
C LYS A 89 11.56 0.32 -13.34
N ASN A 90 10.87 -0.37 -12.45
CA ASN A 90 10.49 -1.77 -12.63
C ASN A 90 8.99 -1.97 -12.84
N LEU A 91 8.14 -1.34 -11.99
CA LEU A 91 6.70 -1.56 -12.01
C LEU A 91 6.06 -0.99 -13.28
N THR A 92 6.50 0.19 -13.76
CA THR A 92 5.98 0.80 -15.01
C THR A 92 6.30 -0.01 -16.27
N LYS A 93 7.31 -0.87 -16.21
CA LYS A 93 7.64 -1.78 -17.32
C LYS A 93 6.68 -2.97 -17.39
N ILE A 94 6.12 -3.38 -16.25
CA ILE A 94 5.23 -4.54 -16.15
C ILE A 94 3.75 -4.18 -16.06
N ILE A 95 3.42 -2.94 -15.63
CA ILE A 95 2.06 -2.41 -15.59
C ILE A 95 1.98 -1.20 -16.54
N LYS A 96 1.11 -1.27 -17.56
CA LYS A 96 0.99 -0.22 -18.57
C LYS A 96 -0.01 0.87 -18.22
N ASN A 97 -1.01 0.53 -17.41
CA ASN A 97 -2.09 1.40 -16.95
C ASN A 97 -1.88 1.89 -15.52
N ILE A 98 -0.64 2.25 -15.16
CA ILE A 98 -0.29 2.83 -13.85
C ILE A 98 0.21 4.26 -13.99
N LYS A 99 -0.14 5.10 -13.03
CA LYS A 99 0.44 6.43 -12.80
C LYS A 99 1.02 6.49 -11.40
N LEU A 100 2.32 6.74 -11.32
CA LEU A 100 3.06 6.81 -10.05
C LEU A 100 3.21 8.27 -9.61
N TYR A 101 3.09 8.50 -8.30
CA TYR A 101 3.24 9.80 -7.67
C TYR A 101 4.16 9.69 -6.45
N ASN A 102 5.29 10.42 -6.47
CA ASN A 102 6.19 10.49 -5.30
C ASN A 102 5.69 11.55 -4.31
N ILE A 103 4.60 11.25 -3.65
CA ILE A 103 3.86 12.14 -2.75
C ILE A 103 3.26 11.30 -1.63
N ALA A 104 3.30 11.81 -0.40
CA ALA A 104 2.48 11.31 0.70
C ALA A 104 1.08 11.94 0.62
N LEU A 105 0.03 11.14 0.77
CA LEU A 105 -1.31 11.69 0.92
C LEU A 105 -1.59 12.04 2.38
N SER A 106 -2.28 13.16 2.59
CA SER A 106 -2.60 13.71 3.92
C SER A 106 -3.81 14.64 3.86
N ASN A 107 -4.23 15.19 5.00
CA ASN A 107 -5.30 16.18 5.10
C ASN A 107 -4.83 17.62 4.81
N LYS A 108 -3.55 17.85 4.54
CA LYS A 108 -2.96 19.16 4.23
C LYS A 108 -1.80 19.03 3.24
N GLU A 109 -1.47 20.13 2.57
CA GLU A 109 -0.26 20.24 1.75
C GLU A 109 0.87 20.81 2.60
N ASP A 110 1.98 20.08 2.67
CA ASP A 110 3.13 20.41 3.54
C ASP A 110 4.40 19.70 3.05
N LEU A 111 5.54 20.02 3.68
CA LEU A 111 6.77 19.26 3.59
C LEU A 111 6.98 18.58 4.95
N VAL A 112 7.01 17.27 4.98
CA VAL A 112 7.12 16.49 6.22
C VAL A 112 8.29 15.52 6.16
N SER A 113 8.79 15.14 7.33
CA SER A 113 9.86 14.15 7.45
C SER A 113 9.28 12.75 7.50
N LEU A 114 9.52 11.96 6.46
CA LEU A 114 9.24 10.53 6.43
C LEU A 114 10.37 9.79 7.12
N LYS A 115 10.06 9.08 8.20
CA LYS A 115 11.00 8.34 9.02
C LYS A 115 11.04 6.88 8.60
N VAL A 116 12.22 6.37 8.26
CA VAL A 116 12.43 4.98 7.85
C VAL A 116 13.33 4.29 8.86
N PRO A 117 12.81 3.28 9.59
CA PRO A 117 13.63 2.56 10.57
C PRO A 117 14.77 1.80 9.90
N ILE A 118 15.94 1.82 10.50
CA ILE A 118 17.13 1.06 10.08
C ILE A 118 16.99 -0.36 10.64
N ARG A 119 17.08 -1.37 9.75
CA ARG A 119 17.05 -2.78 10.13
C ARG A 119 18.42 -3.28 10.57
N ASN A 120 19.45 -2.97 9.79
CA ASN A 120 20.80 -3.47 10.05
C ASN A 120 21.85 -2.56 9.44
N LYS A 121 22.63 -1.87 10.31
CA LYS A 121 23.69 -0.93 9.93
C LYS A 121 24.91 -1.60 9.29
N ASN A 122 25.06 -2.93 9.40
CA ASN A 122 26.17 -3.66 8.79
C ASN A 122 26.01 -3.80 7.27
N TYR A 123 24.81 -3.53 6.72
CA TYR A 123 24.58 -3.52 5.28
C TYR A 123 24.82 -2.12 4.70
N ASN A 124 25.26 -2.08 3.43
CA ASN A 124 25.39 -0.84 2.71
C ASN A 124 24.01 -0.31 2.28
N LYS A 125 23.79 1.00 2.32
CA LYS A 125 22.57 1.67 1.84
C LYS A 125 22.17 1.31 0.40
N LYS A 126 23.13 0.90 -0.44
CA LYS A 126 22.86 0.36 -1.80
C LYS A 126 22.01 -0.91 -1.75
N ASN A 127 22.05 -1.65 -0.65
CA ASN A 127 21.25 -2.85 -0.40
C ASN A 127 20.09 -2.48 0.54
N TYR A 128 19.23 -1.57 0.10
CA TYR A 128 18.23 -0.88 0.92
C TYR A 128 17.24 -1.85 1.61
N GLU A 129 16.88 -2.97 0.99
CA GLU A 129 15.97 -3.98 1.57
C GLU A 129 16.55 -4.64 2.84
N GLU A 130 17.87 -4.77 2.92
CA GLU A 130 18.57 -5.32 4.09
C GLU A 130 18.93 -4.22 5.13
N TYR A 131 19.16 -3.00 4.64
CA TYR A 131 19.54 -1.88 5.50
C TYR A 131 18.34 -1.28 6.22
N PHE A 132 17.20 -1.10 5.54
CA PHE A 132 15.99 -0.46 6.07
C PHE A 132 14.85 -1.42 6.32
N GLN A 133 13.94 -1.05 7.23
CA GLN A 133 12.61 -1.64 7.38
C GLN A 133 11.61 -0.86 6.53
N MET A 134 11.71 -1.01 5.21
CA MET A 134 10.97 -0.19 4.25
C MET A 134 9.45 -0.23 4.41
N GLY A 135 8.89 -1.38 4.80
CA GLY A 135 7.46 -1.53 5.07
C GLY A 135 6.99 -0.85 6.36
N LYS A 136 7.89 -0.25 7.14
CA LYS A 136 7.58 0.48 8.37
C LYS A 136 7.95 1.97 8.27
N ALA A 137 8.00 2.50 7.05
CA ALA A 137 8.24 3.92 6.83
C ALA A 137 6.99 4.73 7.21
N SER A 138 7.13 5.65 8.17
CA SER A 138 5.99 6.43 8.68
C SER A 138 6.38 7.88 8.98
N ILE A 139 5.37 8.76 8.96
CA ILE A 139 5.51 10.14 9.41
C ILE A 139 5.49 10.23 10.95
N HIS A 140 5.04 9.19 11.63
CA HIS A 140 4.76 9.16 13.08
C HIS A 140 5.73 8.32 13.93
N VAL A 141 6.71 7.64 13.35
CA VAL A 141 7.64 6.78 14.12
C VAL A 141 8.62 7.62 14.93
N ASP A 142 8.57 7.49 16.26
CA ASP A 142 9.44 8.25 17.18
C ASP A 142 10.48 7.40 17.92
N ASN A 143 10.29 6.07 18.06
CA ASN A 143 11.17 5.21 18.85
C ASN A 143 11.57 3.93 18.10
N VAL A 144 12.80 3.86 17.60
CA VAL A 144 13.37 2.63 17.01
C VAL A 144 14.77 2.38 17.56
N MET A 145 15.03 1.15 18.01
CA MET A 145 16.28 0.77 18.68
C MET A 145 17.54 0.93 17.81
N ASP A 146 17.44 0.70 16.50
CA ASP A 146 18.59 0.70 15.58
C ASP A 146 18.82 2.05 14.87
N GLY A 147 17.95 3.02 15.10
CA GLY A 147 18.00 4.35 14.50
C GLY A 147 17.01 4.52 13.35
N ILE A 148 16.89 5.77 12.93
CA ILE A 148 15.95 6.23 11.90
C ILE A 148 16.74 7.01 10.85
N GLU A 149 16.40 6.83 9.59
CA GLU A 149 16.79 7.75 8.53
C GLU A 149 15.55 8.51 8.05
N SER A 150 15.71 9.81 7.80
CA SER A 150 14.59 10.69 7.45
C SER A 150 14.73 11.23 6.05
N PHE A 151 13.61 11.33 5.35
CA PHE A 151 13.50 11.89 4.00
C PHE A 151 12.42 12.97 3.98
N ASP A 152 12.73 14.16 3.48
CA ASP A 152 11.74 15.19 3.27
C ASP A 152 10.82 14.82 2.11
N VAL A 153 9.53 14.73 2.37
CA VAL A 153 8.51 14.35 1.39
C VAL A 153 7.37 15.35 1.38
N LYS A 154 6.83 15.59 0.19
CA LYS A 154 5.66 16.46 0.01
C LYS A 154 4.39 15.72 0.39
N THR A 155 3.50 16.38 1.13
CA THR A 155 2.13 15.90 1.35
C THR A 155 1.14 16.64 0.45
N LYS A 156 0.07 15.96 0.05
CA LYS A 156 -1.09 16.54 -0.66
C LYS A 156 -2.38 15.87 -0.23
N LYS A 157 -3.48 16.60 -0.39
CA LYS A 157 -4.82 16.00 -0.30
C LYS A 157 -5.11 15.21 -1.56
N LEU A 158 -5.74 14.03 -1.44
CA LEU A 158 -6.23 13.30 -2.61
C LEU A 158 -7.28 14.13 -3.36
N ASP A 159 -8.05 14.93 -2.64
CA ASP A 159 -9.06 15.84 -3.19
C ASP A 159 -8.49 16.95 -4.09
N SER A 160 -7.16 17.21 -4.05
CA SER A 160 -6.51 18.17 -4.95
C SER A 160 -6.21 17.59 -6.34
N PHE A 161 -6.40 16.27 -6.54
CA PHE A 161 -6.19 15.64 -7.83
C PHE A 161 -7.47 15.60 -8.68
N ASN A 162 -7.33 15.81 -9.97
CA ASN A 162 -8.43 15.71 -10.93
C ASN A 162 -8.36 14.36 -11.66
N PHE A 163 -9.21 13.41 -11.25
CA PHE A 163 -9.35 12.11 -11.91
C PHE A 163 -10.42 12.18 -13.00
N LYS A 164 -10.07 11.69 -14.21
CA LYS A 164 -10.99 11.72 -15.37
C LYS A 164 -12.09 10.68 -15.28
N ASN A 165 -11.81 9.55 -14.67
CA ASN A 165 -12.74 8.43 -14.54
C ASN A 165 -13.25 8.32 -13.10
N LYS A 166 -14.37 7.61 -12.93
CA LYS A 166 -14.86 7.25 -11.60
C LYS A 166 -13.85 6.39 -10.86
N ILE A 167 -13.65 6.65 -9.56
CA ILE A 167 -12.85 5.82 -8.69
C ILE A 167 -13.74 4.74 -8.07
N SER A 168 -13.40 3.46 -8.27
CA SER A 168 -14.19 2.34 -7.72
C SER A 168 -13.58 1.71 -6.47
N PHE A 169 -12.27 1.83 -6.30
CA PHE A 169 -11.56 1.18 -5.20
C PHE A 169 -10.36 2.04 -4.76
N ILE A 170 -10.17 2.16 -3.44
CA ILE A 170 -9.01 2.82 -2.81
C ILE A 170 -8.42 1.88 -1.77
N LYS A 171 -7.13 1.52 -1.90
CA LYS A 171 -6.34 0.87 -0.85
C LYS A 171 -5.55 1.94 -0.11
N ILE A 172 -5.54 1.88 1.23
CA ILE A 172 -4.77 2.78 2.09
C ILE A 172 -4.00 1.94 3.10
N ASP A 173 -2.67 2.10 3.08
CA ASP A 173 -1.73 1.44 3.99
C ASP A 173 -0.51 2.34 4.10
N VAL A 174 -0.48 3.15 5.16
CA VAL A 174 0.45 4.29 5.32
C VAL A 174 1.07 4.36 6.72
N GLU A 175 1.05 3.22 7.41
CA GLU A 175 1.78 3.02 8.66
C GLU A 175 1.45 4.10 9.72
N GLY A 176 0.13 4.26 9.99
CA GLY A 176 -0.38 5.12 11.03
C GLY A 176 -0.87 6.51 10.61
N HIS A 177 -0.96 6.80 9.30
CA HIS A 177 -1.43 8.09 8.77
C HIS A 177 -2.79 7.98 8.03
N GLU A 178 -3.52 6.88 8.21
CA GLU A 178 -4.75 6.52 7.49
C GLU A 178 -5.85 7.56 7.69
N MET A 179 -6.05 8.02 8.91
CA MET A 179 -7.08 9.02 9.25
C MET A 179 -6.87 10.32 8.47
N GLU A 180 -5.63 10.79 8.37
CA GLU A 180 -5.28 12.01 7.66
C GLU A 180 -5.47 11.84 6.14
N VAL A 181 -5.15 10.66 5.60
CA VAL A 181 -5.44 10.32 4.19
C VAL A 181 -6.94 10.36 3.92
N ILE A 182 -7.76 9.71 4.77
CA ILE A 182 -9.22 9.71 4.64
C ILE A 182 -9.78 11.14 4.66
N LYS A 183 -9.35 11.97 5.63
CA LYS A 183 -9.76 13.37 5.73
C LYS A 183 -9.38 14.20 4.49
N GLY A 184 -8.22 13.92 3.91
CA GLY A 184 -7.77 14.57 2.67
C GLY A 184 -8.42 14.03 1.41
N SER A 185 -9.31 13.03 1.52
CA SER A 185 -9.95 12.31 0.43
C SER A 185 -11.49 12.39 0.47
N GLU A 186 -12.06 13.14 1.41
CA GLU A 186 -13.50 13.11 1.68
C GLU A 186 -14.37 13.44 0.46
N ASN A 187 -13.99 14.43 -0.33
CA ASN A 187 -14.77 14.83 -1.51
C ASN A 187 -14.77 13.72 -2.57
N ILE A 188 -13.62 13.09 -2.80
CA ILE A 188 -13.49 11.94 -3.71
C ILE A 188 -14.31 10.76 -3.20
N ILE A 189 -14.23 10.46 -1.90
CA ILE A 189 -14.98 9.38 -1.24
C ILE A 189 -16.48 9.63 -1.36
N LYS A 190 -16.97 10.81 -1.00
CA LYS A 190 -18.39 11.17 -1.08
C LYS A 190 -18.93 11.15 -2.50
N LYS A 191 -18.14 11.66 -3.47
CA LYS A 191 -18.53 11.75 -4.89
C LYS A 191 -18.56 10.39 -5.58
N ASN A 192 -17.51 9.58 -5.38
CA ASN A 192 -17.32 8.35 -6.15
C ASN A 192 -17.89 7.12 -5.44
N LYS A 193 -18.03 7.16 -4.11
CA LYS A 193 -18.43 6.05 -3.25
C LYS A 193 -17.62 4.77 -3.54
N PRO A 194 -16.27 4.84 -3.54
CA PRO A 194 -15.43 3.68 -3.80
C PRO A 194 -15.53 2.66 -2.66
N ILE A 195 -15.21 1.41 -2.93
CA ILE A 195 -14.86 0.49 -1.85
C ILE A 195 -13.49 0.92 -1.30
N LEU A 196 -13.38 0.98 0.04
CA LEU A 196 -12.09 1.26 0.69
C LEU A 196 -11.56 -0.03 1.32
N LEU A 197 -10.26 -0.27 1.16
CA LEU A 197 -9.49 -1.25 1.93
C LEU A 197 -8.44 -0.46 2.71
N VAL A 198 -8.56 -0.46 4.02
CA VAL A 198 -7.70 0.33 4.91
C VAL A 198 -7.00 -0.60 5.90
N GLU A 199 -5.68 -0.55 5.92
CA GLU A 199 -4.89 -1.20 6.97
C GLU A 199 -4.78 -0.23 8.15
N ILE A 200 -5.23 -0.66 9.33
CA ILE A 200 -5.26 0.16 10.54
C ILE A 200 -4.56 -0.63 11.64
N GLU A 201 -3.37 -0.16 12.06
CA GLU A 201 -2.61 -0.78 13.14
C GLU A 201 -2.50 0.17 14.34
N GLU A 202 -2.93 -0.28 15.53
CA GLU A 202 -2.85 0.53 16.76
C GLU A 202 -1.42 0.90 17.16
N GLN A 203 -0.44 0.08 16.80
CA GLN A 203 0.96 0.29 17.19
C GLN A 203 1.60 1.56 16.61
N TYR A 204 1.03 2.13 15.55
CA TYR A 204 1.56 3.32 14.87
C TYR A 204 0.85 4.63 15.27
N THR A 205 -0.33 4.54 15.86
CA THR A 205 -1.07 5.72 16.32
C THR A 205 -1.62 5.48 17.72
N GLN A 206 -1.70 6.53 18.54
CA GLN A 206 -2.43 6.51 19.80
C GLN A 206 -3.95 6.49 19.56
N LYS A 207 -4.40 6.54 18.31
CA LYS A 207 -5.81 6.50 17.91
C LYS A 207 -6.26 5.04 17.86
N LYS A 208 -7.37 4.78 18.51
CA LYS A 208 -7.98 3.45 18.52
C LYS A 208 -8.50 3.12 17.11
N VAL A 209 -8.40 1.85 16.71
CA VAL A 209 -9.03 1.31 15.48
C VAL A 209 -10.48 1.78 15.39
N ILE A 210 -11.23 1.74 16.50
CA ILE A 210 -12.62 2.19 16.60
C ILE A 210 -12.83 3.64 16.12
N ASP A 211 -11.90 4.57 16.39
CA ASP A 211 -12.05 5.98 15.99
C ASP A 211 -12.00 6.11 14.46
N THR A 212 -11.08 5.40 13.82
CA THR A 212 -10.97 5.38 12.35
C THR A 212 -12.20 4.71 11.71
N LEU A 213 -12.66 3.58 12.27
CA LEU A 213 -13.87 2.90 11.80
C LEU A 213 -15.09 3.81 11.92
N SER A 214 -15.26 4.44 13.08
CA SER A 214 -16.39 5.36 13.36
C SER A 214 -16.38 6.55 12.40
N TYR A 215 -15.21 7.12 12.14
CA TYR A 215 -15.08 8.23 11.22
C TYR A 215 -15.48 7.84 9.79
N ILE A 216 -14.96 6.72 9.26
CA ILE A 216 -15.31 6.26 7.90
C ILE A 216 -16.79 5.87 7.83
N ASN A 217 -17.35 5.23 8.88
CA ASN A 217 -18.77 4.90 8.94
C ASN A 217 -19.67 6.16 8.94
N SER A 218 -19.20 7.27 9.51
CA SER A 218 -19.91 8.57 9.46
C SER A 218 -19.99 9.15 8.05
N LEU A 219 -19.12 8.71 7.13
CA LEU A 219 -19.16 9.06 5.70
C LEU A 219 -20.14 8.19 4.90
N CYS A 220 -21.12 7.55 5.55
CA CYS A 220 -22.11 6.63 4.97
C CYS A 220 -21.52 5.32 4.44
N TYR A 221 -20.63 4.70 5.22
CA TYR A 221 -20.07 3.38 4.95
C TYR A 221 -20.46 2.36 6.02
N ASN A 222 -20.44 1.08 5.63
CA ASN A 222 -20.43 -0.06 6.54
C ASN A 222 -19.04 -0.70 6.51
N SER A 223 -18.54 -1.13 7.66
CA SER A 223 -17.21 -1.73 7.83
C SER A 223 -17.28 -3.24 7.97
N PHE A 224 -16.32 -3.93 7.33
CA PHE A 224 -16.19 -5.38 7.29
C PHE A 224 -14.74 -5.79 7.46
N VAL A 225 -14.53 -7.05 7.87
CA VAL A 225 -13.24 -7.75 7.79
C VAL A 225 -13.40 -8.99 6.94
N LEU A 226 -12.29 -9.49 6.40
CA LEU A 226 -12.25 -10.79 5.72
C LEU A 226 -11.88 -11.88 6.74
N LYS A 227 -12.84 -12.73 7.08
CA LYS A 227 -12.67 -13.89 7.96
C LYS A 227 -13.20 -15.13 7.27
N ASP A 228 -12.40 -16.20 7.24
CA ASP A 228 -12.75 -17.49 6.60
C ASP A 228 -13.19 -17.34 5.12
N ASN A 229 -12.54 -16.43 4.38
CA ASN A 229 -12.87 -16.03 2.99
C ASN A 229 -14.25 -15.37 2.81
N GLU A 230 -14.91 -14.95 3.87
CA GLU A 230 -16.17 -14.22 3.87
C GLU A 230 -16.03 -12.84 4.49
N LEU A 231 -16.83 -11.89 4.01
CA LEU A 231 -16.93 -10.58 4.64
C LEU A 231 -17.85 -10.65 5.85
N LYS A 232 -17.31 -10.39 7.02
CA LYS A 232 -18.04 -10.30 8.29
C LYS A 232 -18.14 -8.82 8.69
N SER A 233 -19.34 -8.39 9.09
CA SER A 233 -19.55 -7.03 9.61
C SER A 233 -18.75 -6.82 10.87
N THR A 234 -18.12 -5.66 11.02
CA THR A 234 -17.37 -5.32 12.24
C THR A 234 -18.26 -5.18 13.47
N ILE A 235 -19.56 -4.91 13.27
CA ILE A 235 -20.56 -4.81 14.36
C ILE A 235 -20.77 -6.17 15.03
N ASP A 236 -20.60 -7.26 14.29
CA ASP A 236 -20.85 -8.63 14.78
C ASP A 236 -19.60 -9.28 15.41
N LEU A 237 -18.49 -8.53 15.53
CA LEU A 237 -17.22 -9.06 16.03
C LEU A 237 -16.97 -8.66 17.49
N ASN A 238 -16.62 -9.66 18.31
CA ASN A 238 -16.24 -9.46 19.71
C ASN A 238 -14.79 -8.97 19.86
N ASP A 239 -13.92 -9.27 18.88
CA ASP A 239 -12.49 -8.96 18.90
C ASP A 239 -12.07 -8.30 17.57
N ILE A 240 -12.34 -7.01 17.50
CA ILE A 240 -12.02 -6.21 16.30
C ILE A 240 -10.51 -5.93 16.18
N ASN A 241 -9.79 -5.92 17.30
CA ASN A 241 -8.36 -5.60 17.33
C ASN A 241 -7.48 -6.77 16.84
N SER A 242 -8.07 -7.94 16.58
CA SER A 242 -7.36 -9.05 15.94
C SER A 242 -7.19 -8.88 14.43
N PHE A 243 -7.75 -7.81 13.83
CA PHE A 243 -7.71 -7.52 12.40
C PHE A 243 -7.01 -6.19 12.16
N ASN A 244 -6.17 -6.16 11.13
CA ASN A 244 -5.53 -4.93 10.65
C ASN A 244 -6.19 -4.40 9.37
N ASN A 245 -6.73 -5.29 8.53
CA ASN A 245 -7.33 -4.93 7.25
C ASN A 245 -8.85 -4.81 7.34
N PHE A 246 -9.37 -3.62 7.06
CA PHE A 246 -10.80 -3.30 7.09
C PHE A 246 -11.30 -2.91 5.71
N ILE A 247 -12.46 -3.45 5.33
CA ILE A 247 -13.12 -3.19 4.05
C ILE A 247 -14.36 -2.36 4.32
N PHE A 248 -14.48 -1.23 3.63
CA PHE A 248 -15.64 -0.34 3.78
C PHE A 248 -16.43 -0.30 2.47
N LYS A 249 -17.74 -0.53 2.59
CA LYS A 249 -18.69 -0.47 1.50
C LYS A 249 -19.67 0.67 1.72
N PRO A 250 -19.96 1.49 0.70
CA PRO A 250 -20.97 2.54 0.81
C PRO A 250 -22.35 1.94 1.14
N LYS A 251 -23.09 2.67 1.97
CA LYS A 251 -24.49 2.36 2.29
C LYS A 251 -25.42 2.61 1.13
#